data_c436ad5085014c2bf394ed8e3e28d17a
#
_entry.id   c436ad5085014c2bf394ed8e3e28d17a
#
_cell.length_a   1.000
_cell.length_b   1.000
_cell.length_c   1.000
_cell.angle_alpha   90.00
_cell.angle_beta   90.00
_cell.angle_gamma   90.00
#
_symmetry.space_group_name_H-M   'P 1'
#
loop_
_entity.id
_entity.type
_entity.pdbx_description
1 polymer ?
#
loop_
_entity_poly.entity_id
_entity_poly.type
_entity_poly.pdbx_seq_one_letter_code
_entity_poly.pdbx_strand_id
1 'polypeptide(L)'
;MRTGERLHRAVPAVAIVALLAGALTLALAAGQASPAKQATFEASAVRILTEAPLVDGHNDVPEQLRDRVKDHLDRLDLASDTSSLDPPMQTDIPRLRKGHVGGQFWSVYVPTSLHGPEAVQAVFEQIDVVHRMAERYPETFAMAYTAGDVERIFRSGRIACLIGMEGGHSIGNSLAVLREAYTCGARYLTLTHWDDTDWADAATDKARHDGLTKFGREVVREMNRLGMLVDLSHVSDKTMLDALETSEAPVIFSHSSARALCNHVRNVPDHILRRVAANGGIVMVNFAPGFISEEVRIAEKPLEAEWTRLENLYPNDPKRVTAELRAWKAQHPLPNATLAQVADHIDHIRDVAGIDHVGLGSDFDGISRTPVGLEDVSKYPALVAELLRRGYSPDDVKKIVGGNVLRVMREVEKTAARLQKTRLPSEALIEELDVPATVPDHATPLGTDSR
;
A
#
# COMPACT_ATOMS: atom_id res chain seq x y z
N MET A 1 -46.55 73.19 18.09
CA MET A 1 -46.69 71.75 17.87
C MET A 1 -45.32 71.20 17.60
N ARG A 2 -44.84 70.31 18.46
CA ARG A 2 -43.40 69.93 18.51
C ARG A 2 -43.27 68.59 17.76
N THR A 3 -42.42 68.60 16.73
CA THR A 3 -41.98 67.39 16.00
C THR A 3 -40.72 66.82 16.71
N GLY A 4 -40.82 65.57 17.16
CA GLY A 4 -39.69 64.82 17.77
C GLY A 4 -38.87 64.10 16.75
N GLU A 5 -37.62 64.46 16.58
CA GLU A 5 -36.63 63.74 15.78
C GLU A 5 -36.03 62.58 16.62
N ARG A 6 -36.14 61.37 16.08
CA ARG A 6 -35.38 60.18 16.61
C ARG A 6 -34.06 60.08 15.88
N LEU A 7 -32.96 60.31 16.59
CA LEU A 7 -31.60 59.96 16.12
C LEU A 7 -31.41 58.43 16.14
N HIS A 8 -31.27 57.81 14.99
CA HIS A 8 -30.71 56.48 14.86
C HIS A 8 -29.18 56.58 14.88
N ARG A 9 -28.57 56.08 15.94
CA ARG A 9 -27.11 55.87 15.98
C ARG A 9 -26.76 54.62 15.18
N ALA A 10 -26.13 54.79 14.02
CA ALA A 10 -25.51 53.73 13.27
C ALA A 10 -24.23 53.28 13.98
N VAL A 11 -24.14 52.01 14.39
CA VAL A 11 -22.91 51.38 14.86
C VAL A 11 -22.10 51.02 13.62
N PRO A 12 -20.81 51.41 13.51
CA PRO A 12 -20.05 51.18 12.30
C PRO A 12 -19.75 49.67 12.13
N ALA A 13 -20.15 49.12 10.99
CA ALA A 13 -19.93 47.72 10.58
C ALA A 13 -18.46 47.27 10.55
N VAL A 14 -17.52 48.22 10.63
CA VAL A 14 -16.06 47.97 10.61
C VAL A 14 -15.55 47.26 11.88
N ALA A 15 -16.18 47.48 13.03
CA ALA A 15 -15.73 46.89 14.30
C ALA A 15 -16.04 45.38 14.41
N ILE A 16 -17.09 44.88 13.70
CA ILE A 16 -17.50 43.49 13.75
C ILE A 16 -16.60 42.61 12.84
N VAL A 17 -16.13 43.12 11.70
CA VAL A 17 -15.24 42.41 10.78
C VAL A 17 -13.84 42.22 11.40
N ALA A 18 -13.34 43.22 12.15
CA ALA A 18 -12.04 43.11 12.84
C ALA A 18 -12.06 42.11 14.01
N LEU A 19 -13.18 41.96 14.72
CA LEU A 19 -13.35 40.97 15.80
C LEU A 19 -13.51 39.53 15.28
N LEU A 20 -14.17 39.33 14.14
CA LEU A 20 -14.29 38.03 13.50
C LEU A 20 -12.98 37.56 12.87
N ALA A 21 -12.22 38.46 12.25
CA ALA A 21 -10.89 38.16 11.71
C ALA A 21 -9.87 37.85 12.83
N GLY A 22 -9.93 38.58 13.97
CA GLY A 22 -9.09 38.31 15.14
C GLY A 22 -9.43 36.98 15.84
N ALA A 23 -10.70 36.58 15.88
CA ALA A 23 -11.14 35.31 16.44
C ALA A 23 -10.75 34.11 15.53
N LEU A 24 -10.79 34.30 14.22
CA LEU A 24 -10.40 33.27 13.25
C LEU A 24 -8.87 33.04 13.25
N THR A 25 -8.07 34.10 13.38
CA THR A 25 -6.60 33.99 13.52
C THR A 25 -6.19 33.40 14.87
N LEU A 26 -6.91 33.67 15.96
CA LEU A 26 -6.68 33.06 17.26
C LEU A 26 -7.11 31.57 17.29
N ALA A 27 -8.18 31.20 16.59
CA ALA A 27 -8.61 29.79 16.47
C ALA A 27 -7.64 28.96 15.63
N LEU A 28 -7.05 29.52 14.57
CA LEU A 28 -6.00 28.87 13.77
C LEU A 28 -4.67 28.73 14.53
N ALA A 29 -4.35 29.69 15.42
CA ALA A 29 -3.16 29.59 16.26
C ALA A 29 -3.33 28.66 17.48
N ALA A 30 -4.56 28.40 17.93
CA ALA A 30 -4.83 27.50 19.06
C ALA A 30 -4.65 26.01 18.73
N GLY A 31 -4.55 25.63 17.43
CA GLY A 31 -4.34 24.25 17.00
C GLY A 31 -2.88 23.85 16.81
N GLN A 32 -1.93 24.81 16.74
CA GLN A 32 -0.51 24.49 16.56
C GLN A 32 0.23 24.44 17.90
N ALA A 33 0.94 23.33 18.15
CA ALA A 33 1.80 23.23 19.32
C ALA A 33 2.87 24.34 19.28
N SER A 34 3.25 24.87 20.45
CA SER A 34 4.36 25.84 20.49
C SER A 34 5.64 25.20 19.93
N PRO A 35 6.57 25.97 19.35
CA PRO A 35 7.82 25.43 18.80
C PRO A 35 8.59 24.52 19.78
N ALA A 36 8.58 24.83 21.08
CA ALA A 36 9.20 24.02 22.10
C ALA A 36 8.48 22.66 22.30
N LYS A 37 7.14 22.62 22.23
CA LYS A 37 6.37 21.37 22.28
C LYS A 37 6.57 20.54 21.01
N GLN A 38 6.62 21.18 19.84
CA GLN A 38 6.88 20.48 18.56
C GLN A 38 8.25 19.80 18.60
N ALA A 39 9.31 20.51 19.00
CA ALA A 39 10.64 19.94 19.16
C ALA A 39 10.67 18.75 20.16
N THR A 40 9.82 18.79 21.19
CA THR A 40 9.66 17.67 22.14
C THR A 40 9.03 16.44 21.49
N PHE A 41 8.02 16.61 20.62
CA PHE A 41 7.40 15.50 19.89
C PHE A 41 8.37 14.87 18.88
N GLU A 42 9.13 15.69 18.14
CA GLU A 42 10.13 15.23 17.19
C GLU A 42 11.25 14.43 17.88
N ALA A 43 11.79 14.92 19.00
CA ALA A 43 12.77 14.20 19.80
C ALA A 43 12.22 12.86 20.35
N SER A 44 10.94 12.85 20.77
CA SER A 44 10.25 11.65 21.24
C SER A 44 10.02 10.66 20.10
N ALA A 45 9.67 11.13 18.90
CA ALA A 45 9.52 10.32 17.70
C ALA A 45 10.81 9.59 17.34
N VAL A 46 11.94 10.30 17.28
CA VAL A 46 13.25 9.72 17.03
C VAL A 46 13.60 8.66 18.07
N ARG A 47 13.36 8.94 19.36
CA ARG A 47 13.61 7.95 20.42
C ARG A 47 12.79 6.68 20.22
N ILE A 48 11.48 6.79 19.93
CA ILE A 48 10.62 5.62 19.69
C ILE A 48 11.13 4.80 18.51
N LEU A 49 11.48 5.45 17.41
CA LEU A 49 11.99 4.80 16.20
C LEU A 49 13.40 4.19 16.39
N THR A 50 14.14 4.61 17.40
CA THR A 50 15.40 3.98 17.79
C THR A 50 15.19 2.75 18.68
N GLU A 51 14.06 2.70 19.42
CA GLU A 51 13.71 1.57 20.31
C GLU A 51 12.91 0.47 19.62
N ALA A 52 12.13 0.80 18.59
CA ALA A 52 11.24 -0.13 17.87
C ALA A 52 11.43 0.01 16.35
N PRO A 53 11.51 -1.11 15.60
CA PRO A 53 11.67 -1.05 14.15
C PRO A 53 10.44 -0.42 13.51
N LEU A 54 10.63 0.63 12.70
CA LEU A 54 9.63 1.03 11.72
C LEU A 54 9.71 0.02 10.57
N VAL A 55 8.59 -0.64 10.28
CA VAL A 55 8.46 -1.59 9.17
C VAL A 55 7.43 -1.04 8.19
N ASP A 56 7.89 -0.63 7.03
CA ASP A 56 7.04 -0.16 5.95
C ASP A 56 6.56 -1.33 5.08
N GLY A 57 5.26 -1.37 4.81
CA GLY A 57 4.60 -2.47 4.11
C GLY A 57 4.84 -2.52 2.61
N HIS A 58 5.27 -1.41 1.99
CA HIS A 58 5.38 -1.35 0.53
C HIS A 58 6.31 -0.24 0.05
N ASN A 59 7.24 -0.57 -0.84
CA ASN A 59 8.14 0.39 -1.48
C ASN A 59 8.67 -0.19 -2.81
N ASP A 60 8.64 0.60 -3.88
CA ASP A 60 8.86 0.16 -5.25
C ASP A 60 10.25 0.47 -5.82
N VAL A 61 11.26 0.58 -4.97
CA VAL A 61 12.66 0.68 -5.44
C VAL A 61 13.03 -0.42 -6.44
N PRO A 62 12.60 -1.70 -6.30
CA PRO A 62 12.89 -2.71 -7.30
C PRO A 62 12.29 -2.38 -8.68
N GLU A 63 11.07 -1.83 -8.75
CA GLU A 63 10.48 -1.36 -10.01
C GLU A 63 11.30 -0.22 -10.62
N GLN A 64 11.71 0.77 -9.81
CA GLN A 64 12.55 1.88 -10.27
C GLN A 64 13.89 1.38 -10.84
N LEU A 65 14.48 0.34 -10.25
CA LEU A 65 15.70 -0.28 -10.76
C LEU A 65 15.46 -0.97 -12.11
N ARG A 66 14.35 -1.69 -12.27
CA ARG A 66 13.97 -2.31 -13.54
C ARG A 66 13.77 -1.26 -14.63
N ASP A 67 12.94 -0.27 -14.36
CA ASP A 67 12.48 0.68 -15.37
C ASP A 67 13.59 1.66 -15.79
N ARG A 68 14.40 2.13 -14.84
CA ARG A 68 15.45 3.12 -15.10
C ARG A 68 16.73 2.51 -15.64
N VAL A 69 17.13 1.36 -15.08
CA VAL A 69 18.47 0.80 -15.33
C VAL A 69 18.45 -0.68 -15.72
N LYS A 70 17.26 -1.29 -15.96
CA LYS A 70 17.09 -2.70 -16.33
C LYS A 70 17.80 -3.64 -15.37
N ASP A 71 17.53 -3.43 -14.07
CA ASP A 71 18.07 -4.20 -12.95
C ASP A 71 19.61 -4.17 -12.78
N HIS A 72 20.27 -3.20 -13.41
CA HIS A 72 21.70 -2.97 -13.27
C HIS A 72 22.03 -2.07 -12.09
N LEU A 73 22.24 -2.66 -10.89
CA LEU A 73 22.52 -1.91 -9.65
C LEU A 73 23.82 -1.09 -9.70
N ASP A 74 24.73 -1.36 -10.64
CA ASP A 74 25.94 -0.58 -10.86
C ASP A 74 25.66 0.76 -11.56
N ARG A 75 24.47 0.95 -12.14
CA ARG A 75 24.06 2.17 -12.85
C ARG A 75 23.21 3.11 -12.00
N LEU A 76 22.70 2.64 -10.86
CA LEU A 76 21.94 3.43 -9.90
C LEU A 76 22.41 3.08 -8.49
N ASP A 77 23.12 4.02 -7.84
CA ASP A 77 23.67 3.82 -6.51
C ASP A 77 22.71 4.35 -5.44
N LEU A 78 22.09 3.43 -4.69
CA LEU A 78 21.20 3.77 -3.56
C LEU A 78 21.93 4.41 -2.37
N ALA A 79 23.26 4.38 -2.33
CA ALA A 79 24.03 5.11 -1.32
C ALA A 79 24.20 6.60 -1.66
N SER A 80 23.86 7.01 -2.88
CA SER A 80 23.84 8.41 -3.32
C SER A 80 22.46 9.06 -3.12
N ASP A 81 22.39 10.39 -3.29
CA ASP A 81 21.13 11.15 -3.27
C ASP A 81 20.33 10.94 -4.56
N THR A 82 19.33 10.05 -4.50
CA THR A 82 18.47 9.73 -5.63
C THR A 82 17.38 10.80 -5.86
N SER A 83 17.21 11.78 -4.97
CA SER A 83 16.30 12.91 -5.19
C SER A 83 16.74 13.85 -6.29
N SER A 84 18.01 13.76 -6.70
CA SER A 84 18.59 14.53 -7.80
C SER A 84 18.31 13.93 -9.19
N LEU A 85 17.72 12.73 -9.27
CA LEU A 85 17.34 12.09 -10.54
C LEU A 85 16.13 12.80 -11.18
N ASP A 86 15.91 12.59 -12.48
CA ASP A 86 14.73 13.07 -13.21
C ASP A 86 13.97 11.89 -13.85
N PRO A 87 12.77 11.59 -13.35
CA PRO A 87 12.10 12.10 -12.15
C PRO A 87 12.85 11.68 -10.86
N PRO A 88 12.70 12.44 -9.75
CA PRO A 88 13.34 12.08 -8.48
C PRO A 88 12.77 10.78 -7.91
N MET A 89 13.62 10.00 -7.22
CA MET A 89 13.16 8.90 -6.39
C MET A 89 12.89 9.39 -4.95
N GLN A 90 12.05 8.65 -4.24
CA GLN A 90 11.63 8.96 -2.87
C GLN A 90 12.46 8.19 -1.83
N THR A 91 13.28 7.24 -2.28
CA THR A 91 14.06 6.34 -1.42
C THR A 91 15.52 6.28 -1.82
N ASP A 92 16.40 6.45 -0.83
CA ASP A 92 17.82 6.10 -0.84
C ASP A 92 18.31 5.76 0.56
N ILE A 93 19.50 5.21 0.68
CA ILE A 93 20.08 4.78 1.97
C ILE A 93 20.22 5.95 2.96
N PRO A 94 20.75 7.12 2.58
CA PRO A 94 20.81 8.27 3.48
C PRO A 94 19.45 8.67 4.05
N ARG A 95 18.41 8.71 3.21
CA ARG A 95 17.05 9.07 3.64
C ARG A 95 16.35 7.96 4.43
N LEU A 96 16.55 6.68 4.09
CA LEU A 96 16.09 5.54 4.92
C LEU A 96 16.66 5.61 6.34
N ARG A 97 17.96 5.90 6.48
CA ARG A 97 18.60 6.08 7.78
C ARG A 97 18.03 7.28 8.54
N LYS A 98 17.83 8.42 7.86
CA LYS A 98 17.21 9.62 8.43
C LYS A 98 15.75 9.37 8.85
N GLY A 99 15.04 8.54 8.12
CA GLY A 99 13.67 8.11 8.43
C GLY A 99 13.58 7.06 9.53
N HIS A 100 14.72 6.56 10.02
CA HIS A 100 14.81 5.48 11.02
C HIS A 100 14.08 4.20 10.58
N VAL A 101 14.08 3.89 9.27
CA VAL A 101 13.48 2.66 8.75
C VAL A 101 14.25 1.46 9.31
N GLY A 102 13.54 0.53 9.96
CA GLY A 102 14.10 -0.68 10.56
C GLY A 102 13.82 -1.94 9.74
N GLY A 103 12.78 -1.91 8.91
CA GLY A 103 12.42 -2.97 7.97
C GLY A 103 11.62 -2.42 6.80
N GLN A 104 11.81 -3.00 5.63
CA GLN A 104 11.13 -2.58 4.40
C GLN A 104 10.65 -3.80 3.63
N PHE A 105 9.36 -3.85 3.32
CA PHE A 105 8.87 -4.72 2.27
C PHE A 105 9.15 -4.06 0.93
N TRP A 106 10.06 -4.64 0.17
CA TRP A 106 10.35 -4.28 -1.19
C TRP A 106 9.34 -4.95 -2.11
N SER A 107 8.60 -4.15 -2.86
CA SER A 107 7.65 -4.65 -3.85
C SER A 107 8.41 -5.23 -5.03
N VAL A 108 8.12 -6.49 -5.37
CA VAL A 108 8.57 -7.12 -6.60
C VAL A 108 7.39 -7.17 -7.57
N TYR A 109 7.07 -6.00 -8.09
CA TYR A 109 6.02 -5.76 -9.06
C TYR A 109 6.47 -6.11 -10.46
N VAL A 110 5.55 -6.63 -11.27
CA VAL A 110 5.72 -6.76 -12.72
C VAL A 110 4.44 -6.30 -13.44
N PRO A 111 4.56 -5.71 -14.66
CA PRO A 111 3.39 -5.21 -15.38
C PRO A 111 2.30 -6.27 -15.58
N THR A 112 1.04 -5.88 -15.37
CA THR A 112 -0.11 -6.78 -15.58
C THR A 112 -0.30 -7.23 -17.04
N SER A 113 0.36 -6.55 -17.97
CA SER A 113 0.43 -6.97 -19.38
C SER A 113 1.30 -8.21 -19.63
N LEU A 114 2.16 -8.59 -18.66
CA LEU A 114 2.93 -9.83 -18.71
C LEU A 114 2.08 -10.99 -18.20
N HIS A 115 2.12 -12.11 -18.90
CA HIS A 115 1.31 -13.28 -18.55
C HIS A 115 2.14 -14.56 -18.56
N GLY A 116 1.68 -15.58 -17.81
CA GLY A 116 2.28 -16.91 -17.77
C GLY A 116 3.80 -16.89 -17.52
N PRO A 117 4.61 -17.58 -18.35
CA PRO A 117 6.06 -17.69 -18.13
C PRO A 117 6.81 -16.36 -18.10
N GLU A 118 6.36 -15.33 -18.86
CA GLU A 118 7.01 -14.04 -18.91
C GLU A 118 6.83 -13.28 -17.59
N ALA A 119 5.64 -13.30 -16.98
CA ALA A 119 5.40 -12.72 -15.68
C ALA A 119 6.19 -13.45 -14.58
N VAL A 120 6.25 -14.78 -14.65
CA VAL A 120 7.05 -15.61 -13.72
C VAL A 120 8.53 -15.26 -13.81
N GLN A 121 9.09 -15.20 -15.04
CA GLN A 121 10.49 -14.81 -15.21
C GLN A 121 10.76 -13.42 -14.62
N ALA A 122 9.94 -12.43 -14.96
CA ALA A 122 10.12 -11.05 -14.54
C ALA A 122 10.06 -10.90 -13.01
N VAL A 123 9.15 -11.60 -12.32
CA VAL A 123 9.08 -11.51 -10.85
C VAL A 123 10.28 -12.16 -10.17
N PHE A 124 10.82 -13.25 -10.70
CA PHE A 124 12.05 -13.86 -10.16
C PHE A 124 13.28 -12.98 -10.40
N GLU A 125 13.35 -12.26 -11.52
CA GLU A 125 14.38 -11.24 -11.77
C GLU A 125 14.29 -10.10 -10.74
N GLN A 126 13.07 -9.67 -10.36
CA GLN A 126 12.87 -8.67 -9.31
C GLN A 126 13.19 -9.21 -7.90
N ILE A 127 12.91 -10.47 -7.60
CA ILE A 127 13.34 -11.12 -6.35
C ILE A 127 14.87 -11.11 -6.25
N ASP A 128 15.57 -11.44 -7.33
CA ASP A 128 17.04 -11.39 -7.42
C ASP A 128 17.57 -9.96 -7.19
N VAL A 129 16.90 -8.93 -7.72
CA VAL A 129 17.26 -7.53 -7.46
C VAL A 129 17.32 -7.24 -5.96
N VAL A 130 16.32 -7.65 -5.18
CA VAL A 130 16.30 -7.41 -3.73
C VAL A 130 17.45 -8.15 -3.01
N HIS A 131 17.75 -9.38 -3.41
CA HIS A 131 18.91 -10.12 -2.89
C HIS A 131 20.21 -9.38 -3.20
N ARG A 132 20.42 -8.96 -4.44
CA ARG A 132 21.61 -8.19 -4.85
C ARG A 132 21.70 -6.83 -4.17
N MET A 133 20.57 -6.15 -3.85
CA MET A 133 20.59 -4.94 -3.03
C MET A 133 21.15 -5.23 -1.64
N ALA A 134 20.72 -6.31 -0.98
CA ALA A 134 21.24 -6.68 0.34
C ALA A 134 22.72 -7.08 0.30
N GLU A 135 23.17 -7.76 -0.75
CA GLU A 135 24.57 -8.13 -0.96
C GLU A 135 25.45 -6.92 -1.27
N ARG A 136 24.94 -5.95 -2.04
CA ARG A 136 25.70 -4.75 -2.43
C ARG A 136 25.90 -3.78 -1.27
N TYR A 137 24.95 -3.70 -0.34
CA TYR A 137 24.99 -2.78 0.80
C TYR A 137 24.90 -3.53 2.15
N PRO A 138 25.82 -4.45 2.46
CA PRO A 138 25.69 -5.37 3.61
C PRO A 138 25.76 -4.66 4.97
N GLU A 139 26.36 -3.45 5.02
CA GLU A 139 26.38 -2.61 6.22
C GLU A 139 25.05 -1.89 6.49
N THR A 140 24.14 -1.92 5.50
CA THR A 140 22.83 -1.27 5.59
C THR A 140 21.69 -2.28 5.59
N PHE A 141 21.71 -3.24 4.69
CA PHE A 141 20.64 -4.18 4.44
C PHE A 141 20.98 -5.61 4.89
N ALA A 142 19.97 -6.35 5.27
CA ALA A 142 20.06 -7.80 5.43
C ALA A 142 18.69 -8.43 5.12
N MET A 143 18.67 -9.57 4.44
CA MET A 143 17.44 -10.32 4.17
C MET A 143 16.80 -10.81 5.46
N ALA A 144 15.48 -10.63 5.55
CA ALA A 144 14.66 -11.11 6.65
C ALA A 144 13.55 -12.03 6.11
N TYR A 145 13.36 -13.16 6.78
CA TYR A 145 12.40 -14.18 6.39
C TYR A 145 11.33 -14.42 7.46
N THR A 146 11.57 -13.92 8.68
CA THR A 146 10.70 -14.07 9.84
C THR A 146 10.60 -12.74 10.61
N ALA A 147 9.56 -12.61 11.44
CA ALA A 147 9.47 -11.48 12.36
C ALA A 147 10.68 -11.38 13.31
N GLY A 148 11.22 -12.53 13.74
CA GLY A 148 12.44 -12.60 14.55
C GLY A 148 13.68 -12.10 13.83
N ASP A 149 13.78 -12.33 12.51
CA ASP A 149 14.87 -11.77 11.70
C ASP A 149 14.82 -10.25 11.64
N VAL A 150 13.64 -9.67 11.44
CA VAL A 150 13.47 -8.20 11.42
C VAL A 150 13.99 -7.60 12.71
N GLU A 151 13.58 -8.13 13.86
CA GLU A 151 14.04 -7.62 15.16
C GLU A 151 15.55 -7.81 15.38
N ARG A 152 16.10 -8.93 14.95
CA ARG A 152 17.54 -9.22 15.05
C ARG A 152 18.37 -8.27 14.17
N ILE A 153 17.92 -8.04 12.94
CA ILE A 153 18.59 -7.16 11.97
C ILE A 153 18.51 -5.71 12.46
N PHE A 154 17.33 -5.26 12.90
CA PHE A 154 17.16 -3.92 13.49
C PHE A 154 18.12 -3.69 14.66
N ARG A 155 18.22 -4.63 15.62
CA ARG A 155 19.16 -4.54 16.74
C ARG A 155 20.63 -4.48 16.31
N SER A 156 20.95 -4.96 15.10
CA SER A 156 22.32 -4.82 14.56
C SER A 156 22.58 -3.47 13.88
N GLY A 157 21.60 -2.55 13.86
CA GLY A 157 21.69 -1.25 13.23
C GLY A 157 21.50 -1.28 11.70
N ARG A 158 20.99 -2.41 11.17
CA ARG A 158 20.66 -2.57 9.74
C ARG A 158 19.17 -2.55 9.49
N ILE A 159 18.80 -2.41 8.23
CA ILE A 159 17.42 -2.43 7.74
C ILE A 159 17.11 -3.84 7.23
N ALA A 160 16.03 -4.43 7.73
CA ALA A 160 15.55 -5.73 7.30
C ALA A 160 14.89 -5.62 5.91
N CYS A 161 15.40 -6.35 4.93
CA CYS A 161 14.80 -6.47 3.61
C CYS A 161 13.82 -7.65 3.60
N LEU A 162 12.56 -7.35 3.37
CA LEU A 162 11.48 -8.32 3.15
C LEU A 162 11.04 -8.21 1.69
N ILE A 163 10.57 -9.30 1.09
CA ILE A 163 10.09 -9.31 -0.29
C ILE A 163 8.57 -9.46 -0.29
N GLY A 164 7.90 -8.55 -0.98
CA GLY A 164 6.48 -8.61 -1.24
C GLY A 164 6.20 -8.75 -2.73
N MET A 165 5.56 -9.83 -3.14
CA MET A 165 5.10 -9.99 -4.53
C MET A 165 3.84 -9.17 -4.74
N GLU A 166 3.82 -8.32 -5.75
CA GLU A 166 2.66 -7.51 -6.08
C GLU A 166 2.05 -7.95 -7.41
N GLY A 167 0.86 -8.56 -7.30
CA GLY A 167 0.08 -9.06 -8.41
C GLY A 167 0.16 -10.58 -8.59
N GLY A 168 -0.98 -11.24 -8.32
CA GLY A 168 -1.11 -12.70 -8.38
C GLY A 168 -0.93 -13.32 -9.78
N HIS A 169 -0.98 -12.50 -10.86
CA HIS A 169 -0.64 -12.93 -12.20
C HIS A 169 0.81 -13.45 -12.31
N SER A 170 1.70 -12.96 -11.46
CA SER A 170 3.12 -13.33 -11.43
C SER A 170 3.40 -14.78 -11.00
N ILE A 171 2.41 -15.49 -10.44
CA ILE A 171 2.57 -16.94 -10.17
C ILE A 171 2.25 -17.81 -11.41
N GLY A 172 1.78 -17.24 -12.53
CA GLY A 172 1.46 -17.99 -13.75
C GLY A 172 0.45 -19.13 -13.53
N ASN A 173 -0.55 -18.91 -12.65
CA ASN A 173 -1.57 -19.89 -12.24
C ASN A 173 -0.99 -21.19 -11.65
N SER A 174 0.22 -21.14 -11.04
CA SER A 174 0.93 -22.31 -10.54
C SER A 174 1.22 -22.21 -9.03
N LEU A 175 0.66 -23.13 -8.25
CA LEU A 175 1.00 -23.27 -6.82
C LEU A 175 2.45 -23.71 -6.61
N ALA A 176 3.08 -24.37 -7.59
CA ALA A 176 4.50 -24.69 -7.54
C ALA A 176 5.35 -23.42 -7.62
N VAL A 177 5.04 -22.50 -8.55
CA VAL A 177 5.72 -21.21 -8.65
C VAL A 177 5.55 -20.39 -7.36
N LEU A 178 4.35 -20.39 -6.76
CA LEU A 178 4.10 -19.74 -5.47
C LEU A 178 5.04 -20.30 -4.37
N ARG A 179 5.21 -21.62 -4.31
CA ARG A 179 6.11 -22.27 -3.33
C ARG A 179 7.57 -21.90 -3.55
N GLU A 180 8.01 -21.90 -4.81
CA GLU A 180 9.40 -21.53 -5.13
C GLU A 180 9.66 -20.04 -4.86
N ALA A 181 8.71 -19.15 -5.14
CA ALA A 181 8.82 -17.74 -4.78
C ALA A 181 8.96 -17.55 -3.26
N TYR A 182 8.18 -18.30 -2.46
CA TYR A 182 8.35 -18.29 -0.99
C TYR A 182 9.73 -18.79 -0.58
N THR A 183 10.23 -19.85 -1.20
CA THR A 183 11.58 -20.40 -0.96
C THR A 183 12.66 -19.36 -1.32
N CYS A 184 12.47 -18.60 -2.40
CA CYS A 184 13.34 -17.50 -2.80
C CYS A 184 13.19 -16.24 -1.94
N GLY A 185 12.29 -16.22 -0.96
CA GLY A 185 12.24 -15.15 0.04
C GLY A 185 10.97 -14.29 0.04
N ALA A 186 10.03 -14.47 -0.88
CA ALA A 186 8.76 -13.77 -0.86
C ALA A 186 7.99 -14.04 0.44
N ARG A 187 7.45 -13.00 1.07
CA ARG A 187 6.74 -13.10 2.35
C ARG A 187 5.30 -12.63 2.29
N TYR A 188 4.91 -11.90 1.26
CA TYR A 188 3.50 -11.74 0.90
C TYR A 188 3.27 -11.92 -0.61
N LEU A 189 2.03 -12.14 -0.99
CA LEU A 189 1.51 -12.03 -2.35
C LEU A 189 0.24 -11.18 -2.31
N THR A 190 0.24 -10.06 -3.04
CA THR A 190 -0.97 -9.30 -3.35
C THR A 190 -1.76 -10.05 -4.43
N LEU A 191 -3.01 -10.43 -4.14
CA LEU A 191 -3.75 -11.38 -4.99
C LEU A 191 -4.07 -10.87 -6.39
N THR A 192 -4.16 -9.55 -6.57
CA THR A 192 -4.31 -8.86 -7.87
C THR A 192 -3.43 -7.62 -7.91
N HIS A 193 -3.38 -6.92 -9.05
CA HIS A 193 -2.89 -5.54 -9.14
C HIS A 193 -3.98 -4.66 -9.77
N TRP A 194 -3.72 -3.95 -10.87
CA TRP A 194 -4.72 -3.11 -11.54
C TRP A 194 -5.79 -3.92 -12.26
N ASP A 195 -5.44 -5.08 -12.80
CA ASP A 195 -6.30 -5.97 -13.58
C ASP A 195 -6.66 -7.23 -12.78
N ASP A 196 -7.79 -7.84 -13.13
CA ASP A 196 -8.18 -9.16 -12.64
C ASP A 196 -7.12 -10.20 -13.01
N THR A 197 -6.90 -11.15 -12.10
CA THR A 197 -6.22 -12.40 -12.45
C THR A 197 -7.22 -13.43 -12.98
N ASP A 198 -6.75 -14.60 -13.41
CA ASP A 198 -7.65 -15.67 -13.82
C ASP A 198 -8.44 -16.30 -12.65
N TRP A 199 -8.17 -15.86 -11.41
CA TRP A 199 -8.73 -16.47 -10.20
C TRP A 199 -9.14 -15.47 -9.10
N ALA A 200 -8.97 -14.14 -9.30
CA ALA A 200 -9.36 -13.10 -8.35
C ALA A 200 -9.72 -11.80 -9.07
N ASP A 201 -10.73 -11.10 -8.59
CA ASP A 201 -11.13 -9.79 -9.10
C ASP A 201 -10.36 -8.66 -8.43
N ALA A 202 -9.84 -7.71 -9.23
CA ALA A 202 -9.21 -6.47 -8.80
C ALA A 202 -10.24 -5.39 -8.44
N ALA A 203 -9.81 -4.40 -7.64
CA ALA A 203 -10.65 -3.25 -7.29
C ALA A 203 -10.88 -2.30 -8.48
N THR A 204 -10.00 -2.30 -9.45
CA THR A 204 -9.91 -1.32 -10.55
C THR A 204 -10.37 -1.86 -11.89
N ASP A 205 -10.59 -3.17 -11.99
CA ASP A 205 -11.06 -3.83 -13.20
C ASP A 205 -12.55 -4.20 -13.10
N LYS A 206 -13.10 -4.67 -14.21
CA LYS A 206 -14.48 -5.16 -14.27
C LYS A 206 -14.52 -6.60 -13.76
N ALA A 207 -15.13 -6.80 -12.59
CA ALA A 207 -15.23 -8.10 -11.95
C ALA A 207 -15.69 -9.21 -12.92
N ARG A 208 -14.93 -10.32 -12.96
CA ARG A 208 -15.17 -11.50 -13.81
C ARG A 208 -15.59 -12.73 -13.02
N HIS A 209 -15.22 -12.82 -11.73
CA HIS A 209 -15.32 -14.03 -10.93
C HIS A 209 -16.27 -13.90 -9.73
N ASP A 210 -16.80 -12.68 -9.48
CA ASP A 210 -17.53 -12.36 -8.24
C ASP A 210 -16.70 -12.71 -7.00
N GLY A 211 -15.42 -12.28 -6.98
CA GLY A 211 -14.45 -12.47 -5.91
C GLY A 211 -13.35 -13.46 -6.26
N LEU A 212 -13.10 -14.44 -5.37
CA LEU A 212 -12.15 -15.53 -5.58
C LEU A 212 -12.81 -16.72 -6.26
N THR A 213 -12.18 -17.28 -7.30
CA THR A 213 -12.54 -18.58 -7.84
C THR A 213 -12.20 -19.71 -6.84
N LYS A 214 -12.49 -20.97 -7.20
CA LYS A 214 -12.07 -22.12 -6.39
C LYS A 214 -10.54 -22.21 -6.32
N PHE A 215 -9.85 -22.00 -7.44
CA PHE A 215 -8.38 -21.96 -7.48
C PHE A 215 -7.83 -20.80 -6.65
N GLY A 216 -8.42 -19.60 -6.72
CA GLY A 216 -8.04 -18.47 -5.90
C GLY A 216 -8.11 -18.76 -4.39
N ARG A 217 -9.13 -19.52 -3.97
CA ARG A 217 -9.23 -19.98 -2.58
C ARG A 217 -8.12 -21.00 -2.25
N GLU A 218 -7.71 -21.85 -3.18
CA GLU A 218 -6.55 -22.75 -2.99
C GLU A 218 -5.23 -21.98 -2.89
N VAL A 219 -5.04 -20.91 -3.68
CA VAL A 219 -3.89 -20.01 -3.53
C VAL A 219 -3.82 -19.47 -2.09
N VAL A 220 -4.92 -18.93 -1.55
CA VAL A 220 -4.98 -18.44 -0.17
C VAL A 220 -4.64 -19.53 0.85
N ARG A 221 -5.18 -20.77 0.69
CA ARG A 221 -4.90 -21.90 1.59
C ARG A 221 -3.44 -22.32 1.53
N GLU A 222 -2.85 -22.35 0.34
CA GLU A 222 -1.43 -22.70 0.18
C GLU A 222 -0.51 -21.61 0.77
N MET A 223 -0.86 -20.32 0.61
CA MET A 223 -0.16 -19.22 1.29
C MET A 223 -0.18 -19.40 2.81
N ASN A 224 -1.34 -19.73 3.39
CA ASN A 224 -1.43 -20.01 4.83
C ASN A 224 -0.56 -21.20 5.25
N ARG A 225 -0.51 -22.28 4.42
CA ARG A 225 0.33 -23.44 4.68
C ARG A 225 1.82 -23.11 4.61
N LEU A 226 2.22 -22.25 3.68
CA LEU A 226 3.61 -21.81 3.52
C LEU A 226 4.06 -20.90 4.66
N GLY A 227 3.18 -20.07 5.20
CA GLY A 227 3.53 -18.95 6.06
C GLY A 227 3.75 -17.65 5.28
N MET A 228 3.14 -17.55 4.11
CA MET A 228 3.09 -16.34 3.29
C MET A 228 1.88 -15.51 3.68
N LEU A 229 2.09 -14.20 3.91
CA LEU A 229 1.04 -13.24 4.21
C LEU A 229 0.12 -13.09 2.99
N VAL A 230 -1.19 -13.19 3.20
CA VAL A 230 -2.20 -12.89 2.17
C VAL A 230 -2.42 -11.39 2.16
N ASP A 231 -2.02 -10.73 1.08
CA ASP A 231 -2.17 -9.29 0.92
C ASP A 231 -3.40 -8.95 0.09
N LEU A 232 -4.28 -8.14 0.67
CA LEU A 232 -5.56 -7.73 0.11
C LEU A 232 -5.56 -6.29 -0.44
N SER A 233 -4.39 -5.65 -0.55
CA SER A 233 -4.28 -4.44 -1.35
C SER A 233 -4.66 -4.76 -2.80
N HIS A 234 -5.20 -3.81 -3.55
CA HIS A 234 -5.64 -3.93 -4.95
C HIS A 234 -6.90 -4.78 -5.23
N VAL A 235 -7.30 -5.67 -4.35
CA VAL A 235 -8.41 -6.60 -4.65
C VAL A 235 -9.80 -5.94 -4.51
N SER A 236 -10.79 -6.47 -5.22
CA SER A 236 -12.19 -6.04 -5.11
C SER A 236 -12.75 -6.30 -3.71
N ASP A 237 -13.82 -5.58 -3.35
CA ASP A 237 -14.50 -5.77 -2.05
C ASP A 237 -14.94 -7.23 -1.84
N LYS A 238 -15.40 -7.87 -2.91
CA LYS A 238 -15.81 -9.27 -2.85
C LYS A 238 -14.63 -10.21 -2.66
N THR A 239 -13.51 -9.94 -3.32
CA THR A 239 -12.26 -10.69 -3.11
C THR A 239 -11.74 -10.51 -1.68
N MET A 240 -11.84 -9.29 -1.09
CA MET A 240 -11.51 -9.08 0.34
C MET A 240 -12.34 -10.00 1.24
N LEU A 241 -13.66 -10.08 1.00
CA LEU A 241 -14.55 -10.93 1.79
C LEU A 241 -14.21 -12.41 1.65
N ASP A 242 -14.03 -12.89 0.41
CA ASP A 242 -13.72 -14.29 0.12
C ASP A 242 -12.38 -14.72 0.70
N ALA A 243 -11.37 -13.85 0.63
CA ALA A 243 -10.06 -14.11 1.22
C ALA A 243 -10.13 -14.15 2.76
N LEU A 244 -10.85 -13.22 3.39
CA LEU A 244 -11.09 -13.21 4.84
C LEU A 244 -11.87 -14.45 5.34
N GLU A 245 -12.79 -14.97 4.51
CA GLU A 245 -13.52 -16.22 4.81
C GLU A 245 -12.67 -17.48 4.61
N THR A 246 -11.71 -17.42 3.67
CA THR A 246 -10.87 -18.58 3.31
C THR A 246 -9.63 -18.68 4.19
N SER A 247 -9.06 -17.54 4.59
CA SER A 247 -7.78 -17.50 5.30
C SER A 247 -7.91 -18.01 6.74
N GLU A 248 -7.05 -18.97 7.09
CA GLU A 248 -6.87 -19.50 8.45
C GLU A 248 -5.83 -18.71 9.27
N ALA A 249 -5.19 -17.72 8.64
CA ALA A 249 -4.18 -16.83 9.21
C ALA A 249 -4.63 -15.38 9.10
N PRO A 250 -4.06 -14.46 9.91
CA PRO A 250 -4.27 -13.04 9.73
C PRO A 250 -3.83 -12.56 8.33
N VAL A 251 -4.65 -11.69 7.72
CA VAL A 251 -4.35 -11.07 6.41
C VAL A 251 -3.69 -9.71 6.59
N ILE A 252 -3.10 -9.18 5.51
CA ILE A 252 -2.62 -7.81 5.47
C ILE A 252 -3.28 -7.02 4.34
N PHE A 253 -3.26 -5.71 4.48
CA PHE A 253 -3.32 -4.74 3.39
C PHE A 253 -1.99 -4.01 3.42
N SER A 254 -1.08 -4.36 2.54
CA SER A 254 0.30 -3.85 2.56
C SER A 254 0.38 -2.34 2.34
N HIS A 255 -0.58 -1.77 1.58
CA HIS A 255 -0.67 -0.35 1.25
C HIS A 255 -2.10 0.05 0.85
N SER A 256 -2.98 0.25 1.83
CA SER A 256 -4.37 0.70 1.62
C SER A 256 -4.82 1.62 2.74
N SER A 257 -5.80 2.48 2.47
CA SER A 257 -6.29 3.48 3.42
C SER A 257 -7.78 3.28 3.75
N ALA A 258 -8.42 4.20 4.47
CA ALA A 258 -9.83 4.10 4.87
C ALA A 258 -10.76 4.70 3.81
N ARG A 259 -11.71 3.92 3.28
CA ARG A 259 -12.66 4.37 2.26
C ARG A 259 -13.64 5.42 2.78
N ALA A 260 -13.94 5.42 4.05
CA ALA A 260 -14.82 6.40 4.67
C ALA A 260 -14.28 7.85 4.58
N LEU A 261 -12.96 8.03 4.51
CA LEU A 261 -12.32 9.34 4.40
C LEU A 261 -12.04 9.75 2.96
N CYS A 262 -11.72 8.80 2.09
CA CYS A 262 -11.52 9.01 0.67
C CYS A 262 -12.14 7.84 -0.10
N ASN A 263 -13.21 8.10 -0.85
CA ASN A 263 -14.02 7.09 -1.53
C ASN A 263 -13.32 6.56 -2.80
N HIS A 264 -12.07 6.10 -2.63
CA HIS A 264 -11.32 5.41 -3.67
C HIS A 264 -11.49 3.90 -3.55
N VAL A 265 -11.60 3.19 -4.69
CA VAL A 265 -11.82 1.73 -4.71
C VAL A 265 -10.68 0.94 -4.07
N ARG A 266 -9.46 1.50 -4.06
CA ARG A 266 -8.27 0.93 -3.43
C ARG A 266 -8.30 0.99 -1.89
N ASN A 267 -9.19 1.80 -1.30
CA ASN A 267 -9.34 1.95 0.13
C ASN A 267 -10.30 0.92 0.74
N VAL A 268 -10.08 0.60 2.01
CA VAL A 268 -10.80 -0.44 2.74
C VAL A 268 -12.10 0.11 3.34
N PRO A 269 -13.27 -0.49 3.05
CA PRO A 269 -14.53 -0.09 3.66
C PRO A 269 -14.60 -0.50 5.15
N ASP A 270 -15.36 0.25 5.96
CA ASP A 270 -15.46 0.01 7.41
C ASP A 270 -15.96 -1.39 7.80
N HIS A 271 -16.85 -1.99 7.00
CA HIS A 271 -17.33 -3.34 7.27
C HIS A 271 -16.22 -4.39 7.07
N ILE A 272 -15.28 -4.13 6.16
CA ILE A 272 -14.07 -4.95 5.97
C ILE A 272 -13.06 -4.67 7.09
N LEU A 273 -12.84 -3.40 7.50
CA LEU A 273 -11.97 -3.07 8.63
C LEU A 273 -12.35 -3.87 9.89
N ARG A 274 -13.67 -3.99 10.19
CA ARG A 274 -14.16 -4.80 11.32
C ARG A 274 -13.86 -6.30 11.14
N ARG A 275 -13.92 -6.82 9.91
CA ARG A 275 -13.56 -8.22 9.63
C ARG A 275 -12.05 -8.46 9.71
N VAL A 276 -11.23 -7.51 9.30
CA VAL A 276 -9.78 -7.55 9.48
C VAL A 276 -9.43 -7.61 10.97
N ALA A 277 -10.09 -6.82 11.81
CA ALA A 277 -9.92 -6.88 13.25
C ALA A 277 -10.28 -8.27 13.81
N ALA A 278 -11.41 -8.83 13.40
CA ALA A 278 -11.84 -10.17 13.82
C ALA A 278 -10.89 -11.29 13.34
N ASN A 279 -10.27 -11.13 12.16
CA ASN A 279 -9.27 -12.04 11.60
C ASN A 279 -7.90 -11.90 12.29
N GLY A 280 -7.65 -10.81 13.00
CA GLY A 280 -6.34 -10.48 13.60
C GLY A 280 -5.37 -9.82 12.62
N GLY A 281 -5.82 -9.43 11.44
CA GLY A 281 -5.04 -8.81 10.39
C GLY A 281 -4.64 -7.35 10.64
N ILE A 282 -4.13 -6.68 9.61
CA ILE A 282 -3.63 -5.31 9.66
C ILE A 282 -3.91 -4.57 8.35
N VAL A 283 -4.20 -3.26 8.45
CA VAL A 283 -4.22 -2.33 7.30
C VAL A 283 -3.07 -1.35 7.46
N MET A 284 -2.17 -1.32 6.48
CA MET A 284 -1.00 -0.46 6.45
C MET A 284 -1.30 0.72 5.52
N VAL A 285 -1.33 1.93 6.13
CA VAL A 285 -1.84 3.14 5.47
C VAL A 285 -0.95 3.57 4.32
N ASN A 286 -1.54 3.65 3.12
CA ASN A 286 -0.91 4.15 1.89
C ASN A 286 -0.77 5.68 1.92
N PHE A 287 0.23 6.22 1.21
CA PHE A 287 0.49 7.67 1.13
C PHE A 287 0.12 8.30 -0.23
N ALA A 288 -0.43 7.55 -1.19
CA ALA A 288 -0.89 8.10 -2.46
C ALA A 288 -1.92 9.23 -2.22
N PRO A 289 -1.69 10.47 -2.69
CA PRO A 289 -2.59 11.60 -2.40
C PRO A 289 -4.04 11.36 -2.80
N GLY A 290 -4.30 10.68 -3.90
CA GLY A 290 -5.63 10.32 -4.37
C GLY A 290 -6.34 9.25 -3.53
N PHE A 291 -5.61 8.52 -2.64
CA PHE A 291 -6.19 7.57 -1.69
C PHE A 291 -6.38 8.20 -0.29
N ILE A 292 -5.74 9.34 -0.05
CA ILE A 292 -5.74 10.05 1.24
C ILE A 292 -6.76 11.19 1.26
N SER A 293 -6.87 11.96 0.17
CA SER A 293 -7.73 13.14 0.11
C SER A 293 -8.83 12.97 -0.92
N GLU A 294 -10.08 13.06 -0.49
CA GLU A 294 -11.24 13.05 -1.39
C GLU A 294 -11.22 14.22 -2.38
N GLU A 295 -10.70 15.39 -1.96
CA GLU A 295 -10.50 16.55 -2.82
C GLU A 295 -9.50 16.23 -3.95
N VAL A 296 -8.37 15.60 -3.61
CA VAL A 296 -7.36 15.18 -4.59
C VAL A 296 -7.94 14.15 -5.54
N ARG A 297 -8.61 13.11 -5.02
CA ARG A 297 -9.26 12.06 -5.82
C ARG A 297 -10.23 12.62 -6.85
N ILE A 298 -11.03 13.61 -6.46
CA ILE A 298 -11.96 14.27 -7.38
C ILE A 298 -11.20 15.08 -8.42
N ALA A 299 -10.14 15.78 -8.00
CA ALA A 299 -9.34 16.62 -8.89
C ALA A 299 -8.47 15.79 -9.88
N GLU A 300 -8.19 14.53 -9.59
CA GLU A 300 -7.43 13.62 -10.47
C GLU A 300 -8.27 13.02 -11.60
N LYS A 301 -9.59 12.99 -11.51
CA LYS A 301 -10.46 12.44 -12.59
C LYS A 301 -10.23 13.05 -13.98
N PRO A 302 -10.09 14.39 -14.14
CA PRO A 302 -9.74 14.96 -15.44
C PRO A 302 -8.36 14.53 -15.95
N LEU A 303 -7.41 14.27 -15.05
CA LEU A 303 -6.07 13.75 -15.40
C LEU A 303 -6.16 12.32 -15.94
N GLU A 304 -6.93 11.45 -15.29
CA GLU A 304 -7.19 10.07 -15.74
C GLU A 304 -7.86 10.05 -17.13
N ALA A 305 -8.86 10.91 -17.32
CA ALA A 305 -9.52 11.05 -18.62
C ALA A 305 -8.56 11.55 -19.72
N GLU A 306 -7.69 12.50 -19.40
CA GLU A 306 -6.68 13.02 -20.34
C GLU A 306 -5.62 11.96 -20.65
N TRP A 307 -5.16 11.18 -19.65
CA TRP A 307 -4.28 10.04 -19.87
C TRP A 307 -4.88 9.05 -20.87
N THR A 308 -6.09 8.55 -20.59
CA THR A 308 -6.81 7.63 -21.49
C THR A 308 -6.97 8.20 -22.89
N ARG A 309 -7.26 9.50 -23.01
CA ARG A 309 -7.37 10.18 -24.31
C ARG A 309 -6.03 10.17 -25.07
N LEU A 310 -4.92 10.45 -24.38
CA LEU A 310 -3.59 10.49 -24.97
C LEU A 310 -3.10 9.09 -25.36
N GLU A 311 -3.33 8.07 -24.54
CA GLU A 311 -3.00 6.67 -24.89
C GLU A 311 -3.75 6.21 -26.15
N ASN A 312 -5.05 6.52 -26.26
CA ASN A 312 -5.83 6.22 -27.45
C ASN A 312 -5.36 7.00 -28.68
N LEU A 313 -4.84 8.21 -28.51
CA LEU A 313 -4.34 9.05 -29.61
C LEU A 313 -2.94 8.64 -30.05
N TYR A 314 -2.11 8.15 -29.14
CA TYR A 314 -0.71 7.79 -29.38
C TYR A 314 -0.38 6.37 -28.84
N PRO A 315 -1.06 5.31 -29.33
CA PRO A 315 -0.99 3.96 -28.72
C PRO A 315 0.41 3.33 -28.81
N ASN A 316 1.28 3.81 -29.71
CA ASN A 316 2.64 3.29 -29.91
C ASN A 316 3.73 4.31 -29.54
N ASP A 317 3.40 5.39 -28.86
CA ASP A 317 4.33 6.44 -28.49
C ASP A 317 4.15 6.88 -27.02
N PRO A 318 4.55 6.03 -26.06
CA PRO A 318 4.44 6.34 -24.63
C PRO A 318 5.25 7.57 -24.22
N LYS A 319 6.34 7.89 -24.94
CA LYS A 319 7.14 9.10 -24.66
C LYS A 319 6.34 10.35 -24.96
N ARG A 320 5.57 10.33 -26.06
CA ARG A 320 4.70 11.45 -26.41
C ARG A 320 3.54 11.59 -25.43
N VAL A 321 2.90 10.49 -25.04
CA VAL A 321 1.86 10.48 -23.98
C VAL A 321 2.40 11.16 -22.73
N THR A 322 3.58 10.76 -22.27
CA THR A 322 4.22 11.35 -21.07
C THR A 322 4.50 12.84 -21.21
N ALA A 323 5.01 13.29 -22.38
CA ALA A 323 5.33 14.70 -22.63
C ALA A 323 4.06 15.57 -22.68
N GLU A 324 3.02 15.13 -23.38
CA GLU A 324 1.72 15.84 -23.47
C GLU A 324 1.02 15.88 -22.09
N LEU A 325 1.06 14.79 -21.34
CA LEU A 325 0.49 14.74 -19.99
C LEU A 325 1.23 15.67 -19.02
N ARG A 326 2.57 15.77 -19.14
CA ARG A 326 3.37 16.74 -18.38
C ARG A 326 2.97 18.19 -18.70
N ALA A 327 2.77 18.50 -19.98
CA ALA A 327 2.30 19.82 -20.42
C ALA A 327 0.88 20.12 -19.89
N TRP A 328 0.00 19.14 -19.91
CA TRP A 328 -1.36 19.25 -19.38
C TRP A 328 -1.36 19.51 -17.86
N LYS A 329 -0.58 18.74 -17.10
CA LYS A 329 -0.42 18.91 -15.63
C LYS A 329 0.10 20.30 -15.26
N ALA A 330 0.98 20.89 -16.05
CA ALA A 330 1.50 22.24 -15.82
C ALA A 330 0.42 23.33 -15.91
N GLN A 331 -0.63 23.09 -16.70
CA GLN A 331 -1.78 24.00 -16.89
C GLN A 331 -2.94 23.71 -15.92
N HIS A 332 -2.94 22.52 -15.28
CA HIS A 332 -4.00 22.06 -14.40
C HIS A 332 -3.38 21.61 -13.06
N PRO A 333 -2.95 22.57 -12.19
CA PRO A 333 -2.35 22.23 -10.91
C PRO A 333 -3.35 21.48 -10.03
N LEU A 334 -2.93 20.33 -9.52
CA LEU A 334 -3.73 19.51 -8.64
C LEU A 334 -3.51 19.89 -7.16
N PRO A 335 -4.54 19.84 -6.32
CA PRO A 335 -4.36 19.92 -4.87
C PRO A 335 -3.45 18.79 -4.39
N ASN A 336 -2.94 18.85 -3.17
CA ASN A 336 -2.17 17.76 -2.60
C ASN A 336 -2.73 17.34 -1.24
N ALA A 337 -2.54 16.07 -0.90
CA ALA A 337 -2.78 15.60 0.45
C ALA A 337 -1.68 16.09 1.41
N THR A 338 -1.91 15.94 2.69
CA THR A 338 -1.00 16.36 3.76
C THR A 338 -0.70 15.19 4.70
N LEU A 339 0.43 15.28 5.42
CA LEU A 339 0.78 14.39 6.52
C LEU A 339 -0.36 14.28 7.55
N ALA A 340 -1.06 15.36 7.85
CA ALA A 340 -2.18 15.35 8.78
C ALA A 340 -3.33 14.48 8.29
N GLN A 341 -3.65 14.50 6.99
CA GLN A 341 -4.67 13.62 6.40
C GLN A 341 -4.24 12.15 6.42
N VAL A 342 -2.96 11.83 6.26
CA VAL A 342 -2.47 10.45 6.47
C VAL A 342 -2.71 10.02 7.92
N ALA A 343 -2.43 10.88 8.89
CA ALA A 343 -2.73 10.61 10.29
C ALA A 343 -4.24 10.49 10.57
N ASP A 344 -5.13 11.18 9.82
CA ASP A 344 -6.58 11.00 9.91
C ASP A 344 -7.00 9.58 9.52
N HIS A 345 -6.38 8.99 8.48
CA HIS A 345 -6.62 7.59 8.11
C HIS A 345 -6.15 6.61 9.19
N ILE A 346 -5.02 6.87 9.84
CA ILE A 346 -4.55 6.10 10.98
C ILE A 346 -5.57 6.17 12.14
N ASP A 347 -6.07 7.38 12.46
CA ASP A 347 -7.11 7.58 13.48
C ASP A 347 -8.36 6.78 13.14
N HIS A 348 -8.86 6.86 11.90
CA HIS A 348 -10.09 6.17 11.49
C HIS A 348 -9.94 4.65 11.57
N ILE A 349 -8.84 4.08 11.06
CA ILE A 349 -8.61 2.63 11.13
C ILE A 349 -8.50 2.17 12.59
N ARG A 350 -7.78 2.93 13.45
CA ARG A 350 -7.73 2.66 14.90
C ARG A 350 -9.14 2.66 15.52
N ASP A 351 -9.97 3.64 15.16
CA ASP A 351 -11.30 3.81 15.77
C ASP A 351 -12.29 2.72 15.32
N VAL A 352 -12.15 2.20 14.10
CA VAL A 352 -13.02 1.16 13.54
C VAL A 352 -12.53 -0.26 13.84
N ALA A 353 -11.24 -0.51 13.70
CA ALA A 353 -10.63 -1.83 13.81
C ALA A 353 -9.84 -2.04 15.11
N GLY A 354 -9.39 -0.97 15.76
CA GLY A 354 -8.54 -1.03 16.96
C GLY A 354 -7.06 -0.77 16.64
N ILE A 355 -6.34 -0.36 17.69
CA ILE A 355 -4.93 0.02 17.60
C ILE A 355 -4.00 -1.10 17.12
N ASP A 356 -4.38 -2.35 17.31
CA ASP A 356 -3.58 -3.52 16.92
C ASP A 356 -3.69 -3.86 15.42
N HIS A 357 -4.52 -3.12 14.66
CA HIS A 357 -4.87 -3.42 13.27
C HIS A 357 -4.47 -2.33 12.27
N VAL A 358 -3.63 -1.40 12.67
CA VAL A 358 -3.14 -0.30 11.81
C VAL A 358 -1.63 -0.32 11.72
N GLY A 359 -1.09 -0.02 10.52
CA GLY A 359 0.34 0.08 10.22
C GLY A 359 0.62 1.12 9.15
N LEU A 360 1.84 1.12 8.62
CA LEU A 360 2.33 2.03 7.58
C LEU A 360 2.73 1.22 6.35
N GLY A 361 2.26 1.62 5.18
CA GLY A 361 2.60 1.04 3.89
C GLY A 361 2.65 2.14 2.84
N SER A 362 3.77 2.83 2.77
CA SER A 362 3.87 4.16 2.15
C SER A 362 3.59 4.21 0.67
N ASP A 363 3.97 3.17 -0.05
CA ASP A 363 3.95 3.14 -1.51
C ASP A 363 4.98 4.10 -2.15
N PHE A 364 6.05 4.44 -1.40
CA PHE A 364 7.14 5.26 -1.94
C PHE A 364 7.79 4.59 -3.14
N ASP A 365 8.13 5.41 -4.13
CA ASP A 365 8.65 5.03 -5.44
C ASP A 365 7.67 4.30 -6.37
N GLY A 366 6.48 3.86 -5.91
CA GLY A 366 5.33 3.42 -6.71
C GLY A 366 4.35 4.56 -7.03
N ILE A 367 4.42 5.67 -6.28
CA ILE A 367 3.57 6.84 -6.45
C ILE A 367 4.33 8.03 -7.02
N SER A 368 3.73 8.74 -7.97
CA SER A 368 4.37 9.89 -8.63
C SER A 368 4.29 11.19 -7.81
N ARG A 369 3.44 11.23 -6.78
CA ARG A 369 3.21 12.38 -5.89
C ARG A 369 3.07 11.86 -4.46
N THR A 370 3.54 12.67 -3.51
CA THR A 370 3.53 12.37 -2.08
C THR A 370 2.82 13.46 -1.30
N PRO A 371 2.24 13.18 -0.12
CA PRO A 371 1.62 14.22 0.71
C PRO A 371 2.64 15.26 1.18
N VAL A 372 2.19 16.51 1.33
CA VAL A 372 3.00 17.57 1.94
C VAL A 372 3.37 17.19 3.37
N GLY A 373 4.66 17.17 3.67
CA GLY A 373 5.23 16.73 4.95
C GLY A 373 5.64 15.26 4.99
N LEU A 374 5.34 14.49 3.91
CA LEU A 374 5.76 13.11 3.71
C LEU A 374 6.35 12.91 2.30
N GLU A 375 7.28 13.79 1.92
CA GLU A 375 7.82 13.85 0.56
C GLU A 375 8.67 12.63 0.20
N ASP A 376 9.26 11.97 1.18
CA ASP A 376 10.14 10.81 1.02
C ASP A 376 10.31 10.01 2.33
N VAL A 377 11.02 8.89 2.26
CA VAL A 377 11.25 7.98 3.39
C VAL A 377 11.92 8.64 4.60
N SER A 378 12.55 9.81 4.48
CA SER A 378 13.15 10.54 5.62
C SER A 378 12.14 11.19 6.55
N LYS A 379 10.85 11.22 6.16
CA LYS A 379 9.79 11.96 6.84
C LYS A 379 8.99 11.14 7.86
N TYR A 380 9.24 9.87 8.03
CA TYR A 380 8.55 9.05 9.03
C TYR A 380 8.59 9.64 10.45
N PRO A 381 9.71 10.24 10.93
CA PRO A 381 9.71 10.89 12.24
C PRO A 381 8.70 12.03 12.37
N ALA A 382 8.39 12.75 11.27
CA ALA A 382 7.37 13.80 11.28
C ALA A 382 5.96 13.22 11.45
N LEU A 383 5.64 12.08 10.81
CA LEU A 383 4.38 11.39 11.00
C LEU A 383 4.24 10.87 12.43
N VAL A 384 5.29 10.30 12.99
CA VAL A 384 5.31 9.83 14.38
C VAL A 384 5.12 10.99 15.36
N ALA A 385 5.77 12.14 15.12
CA ALA A 385 5.58 13.34 15.94
C ALA A 385 4.12 13.84 15.88
N GLU A 386 3.47 13.76 14.73
CA GLU A 386 2.05 14.08 14.57
C GLU A 386 1.14 13.12 15.35
N LEU A 387 1.40 11.81 15.32
CA LEU A 387 0.65 10.85 16.13
C LEU A 387 0.78 11.15 17.63
N LEU A 388 1.99 11.44 18.12
CA LEU A 388 2.22 11.86 19.50
C LEU A 388 1.48 13.17 19.83
N ARG A 389 1.45 14.14 18.92
CA ARG A 389 0.71 15.39 19.05
C ARG A 389 -0.80 15.15 19.16
N ARG A 390 -1.32 14.11 18.50
CA ARG A 390 -2.72 13.66 18.56
C ARG A 390 -3.05 12.88 19.84
N GLY A 391 -2.04 12.60 20.70
CA GLY A 391 -2.22 11.97 22.00
C GLY A 391 -2.04 10.44 21.97
N TYR A 392 -1.48 9.88 20.91
CA TYR A 392 -1.06 8.48 20.94
C TYR A 392 0.02 8.27 22.00
N SER A 393 -0.09 7.18 22.76
CA SER A 393 0.96 6.79 23.68
C SER A 393 2.21 6.29 22.91
N PRO A 394 3.40 6.35 23.51
CA PRO A 394 4.58 5.74 22.89
C PRO A 394 4.39 4.27 22.53
N ASP A 395 3.63 3.52 23.32
CA ASP A 395 3.36 2.09 23.07
C ASP A 395 2.39 1.91 21.88
N ASP A 396 1.37 2.76 21.73
CA ASP A 396 0.52 2.75 20.55
C ASP A 396 1.30 3.06 19.28
N VAL A 397 2.20 4.05 19.34
CA VAL A 397 3.09 4.38 18.21
C VAL A 397 3.99 3.20 17.85
N LYS A 398 4.61 2.51 18.83
CA LYS A 398 5.42 1.31 18.58
C LYS A 398 4.62 0.20 17.90
N LYS A 399 3.34 0.05 18.22
CA LYS A 399 2.43 -0.88 17.53
C LYS A 399 2.27 -0.49 16.05
N ILE A 400 1.91 0.77 15.80
CA ILE A 400 1.64 1.28 14.43
C ILE A 400 2.87 1.19 13.55
N VAL A 401 4.03 1.62 14.03
CA VAL A 401 5.23 1.71 13.18
C VAL A 401 5.80 0.34 12.78
N GLY A 402 5.53 -0.74 13.55
CA GLY A 402 6.05 -2.06 13.18
C GLY A 402 5.54 -3.20 14.07
N GLY A 403 5.20 -2.94 15.33
CA GLY A 403 4.78 -3.97 16.27
C GLY A 403 3.60 -4.82 15.75
N ASN A 404 2.62 -4.18 15.10
CA ASN A 404 1.43 -4.85 14.57
C ASN A 404 1.76 -5.78 13.39
N VAL A 405 2.54 -5.33 12.41
CA VAL A 405 2.91 -6.20 11.28
C VAL A 405 3.80 -7.36 11.74
N LEU A 406 4.71 -7.14 12.69
CA LEU A 406 5.52 -8.21 13.27
C LEU A 406 4.66 -9.22 14.07
N ARG A 407 3.62 -8.76 14.74
CA ARG A 407 2.61 -9.65 15.36
C ARG A 407 1.91 -10.50 14.32
N VAL A 408 1.43 -9.89 13.24
CA VAL A 408 0.76 -10.60 12.13
C VAL A 408 1.70 -11.64 11.52
N MET A 409 2.95 -11.30 11.21
CA MET A 409 3.94 -12.25 10.71
C MET A 409 4.09 -13.46 11.63
N ARG A 410 4.23 -13.26 12.95
CA ARG A 410 4.34 -14.37 13.92
C ARG A 410 3.09 -15.26 13.94
N GLU A 411 1.91 -14.70 13.82
CA GLU A 411 0.67 -15.51 13.82
C GLU A 411 0.55 -16.31 12.51
N VAL A 412 0.99 -15.75 11.37
CA VAL A 412 1.07 -16.47 10.09
C VAL A 412 2.11 -17.59 10.16
N GLU A 413 3.29 -17.35 10.74
CA GLU A 413 4.33 -18.37 10.98
C GLU A 413 3.80 -19.52 11.87
N LYS A 414 3.10 -19.21 12.95
CA LYS A 414 2.47 -20.21 13.83
C LYS A 414 1.38 -21.01 13.11
N THR A 415 0.55 -20.34 12.32
CA THR A 415 -0.49 -21.00 11.52
C THR A 415 0.12 -21.97 10.54
N ALA A 416 1.16 -21.56 9.81
CA ALA A 416 1.89 -22.44 8.90
C ALA A 416 2.47 -23.67 9.59
N ALA A 417 3.14 -23.48 10.73
CA ALA A 417 3.71 -24.56 11.52
C ALA A 417 2.64 -25.57 12.03
N ARG A 418 1.40 -25.11 12.25
CA ARG A 418 0.24 -25.96 12.57
C ARG A 418 -0.24 -26.70 11.33
N LEU A 419 -0.44 -26.00 10.21
CA LEU A 419 -1.01 -26.56 8.99
C LEU A 419 -0.11 -27.60 8.34
N GLN A 420 1.21 -27.36 8.31
CA GLN A 420 2.19 -28.26 7.72
C GLN A 420 2.25 -29.65 8.39
N LYS A 421 1.76 -29.77 9.63
CA LYS A 421 1.67 -31.07 10.31
C LYS A 421 0.55 -31.96 9.77
N THR A 422 -0.47 -31.39 9.14
CA THR A 422 -1.70 -32.09 8.76
C THR A 422 -2.08 -31.90 7.30
N ARG A 423 -1.43 -30.96 6.59
CA ARG A 423 -1.76 -30.61 5.20
C ARG A 423 -0.51 -30.67 4.33
N LEU A 424 -0.55 -31.55 3.32
CA LEU A 424 0.47 -31.60 2.28
C LEU A 424 0.38 -30.36 1.36
N PRO A 425 1.44 -30.06 0.57
CA PRO A 425 1.37 -29.08 -0.49
C PRO A 425 0.19 -29.36 -1.43
N SER A 426 -0.56 -28.33 -1.79
CA SER A 426 -1.67 -28.48 -2.73
C SER A 426 -1.15 -28.77 -4.15
N GLU A 427 -1.76 -29.74 -4.83
CA GLU A 427 -1.48 -30.11 -6.22
C GLU A 427 -2.60 -29.63 -7.16
N ALA A 428 -3.49 -28.76 -6.66
CA ALA A 428 -4.62 -28.27 -7.42
C ALA A 428 -4.20 -27.50 -8.67
N LEU A 429 -4.90 -27.75 -9.77
CA LEU A 429 -4.72 -27.08 -11.06
C LEU A 429 -5.93 -26.19 -11.32
N ILE A 430 -5.69 -25.00 -11.88
CA ILE A 430 -6.76 -24.04 -12.21
C ILE A 430 -7.72 -24.65 -13.24
N GLU A 431 -7.19 -25.41 -14.21
CA GLU A 431 -7.96 -26.07 -15.26
C GLU A 431 -8.92 -27.13 -14.72
N GLU A 432 -8.67 -27.68 -13.52
CA GLU A 432 -9.53 -28.68 -12.87
C GLU A 432 -10.59 -28.02 -11.97
N LEU A 433 -10.22 -26.94 -11.28
CA LEU A 433 -11.09 -26.29 -10.29
C LEU A 433 -12.06 -25.28 -10.91
N ASP A 434 -11.61 -24.55 -11.93
CA ASP A 434 -12.32 -23.40 -12.50
C ASP A 434 -12.82 -23.68 -13.93
N VAL A 435 -13.07 -24.96 -14.25
CA VAL A 435 -13.64 -25.36 -15.55
C VAL A 435 -14.96 -24.60 -15.77
N PRO A 436 -15.16 -23.92 -16.91
CA PRO A 436 -16.48 -23.43 -17.29
C PRO A 436 -17.46 -24.61 -17.29
N ALA A 437 -18.63 -24.44 -16.65
CA ALA A 437 -19.66 -25.46 -16.69
C ALA A 437 -19.91 -25.83 -18.16
N THR A 438 -19.46 -27.01 -18.58
CA THR A 438 -19.73 -27.51 -19.92
C THR A 438 -21.23 -27.52 -20.09
N VAL A 439 -21.73 -26.77 -21.07
CA VAL A 439 -23.12 -26.93 -21.58
C VAL A 439 -23.28 -28.42 -21.86
N PRO A 440 -24.26 -29.11 -21.28
CA PRO A 440 -24.45 -30.53 -21.55
C PRO A 440 -24.54 -30.73 -23.07
N ASP A 441 -23.67 -31.56 -23.60
CA ASP A 441 -23.69 -31.96 -24.98
C ASP A 441 -25.10 -32.51 -25.22
N HIS A 442 -25.93 -31.80 -25.99
CA HIS A 442 -27.21 -32.30 -26.42
C HIS A 442 -26.87 -33.54 -27.24
N ALA A 443 -27.06 -34.71 -26.62
CA ALA A 443 -26.98 -35.99 -27.27
C ALA A 443 -27.77 -35.93 -28.59
N THR A 444 -27.03 -35.91 -29.68
CA THR A 444 -27.63 -36.07 -31.01
C THR A 444 -28.30 -37.46 -31.02
N PRO A 445 -29.61 -37.57 -31.30
CA PRO A 445 -30.24 -38.87 -31.39
C PRO A 445 -29.59 -39.64 -32.53
N LEU A 446 -29.09 -40.84 -32.23
CA LEU A 446 -28.65 -41.80 -33.23
C LEU A 446 -29.81 -42.03 -34.19
N GLY A 447 -29.71 -41.47 -35.39
CA GLY A 447 -30.61 -41.77 -36.51
C GLY A 447 -30.52 -43.24 -36.84
N THR A 448 -31.57 -43.97 -36.58
CA THR A 448 -31.78 -45.30 -37.14
C THR A 448 -31.92 -45.15 -38.62
N ASP A 449 -30.90 -45.49 -39.38
CA ASP A 449 -31.00 -45.68 -40.81
C ASP A 449 -31.34 -47.14 -41.07
N SER A 450 -32.57 -47.37 -41.50
CA SER A 450 -33.04 -48.62 -42.06
C SER A 450 -33.34 -48.34 -43.52
N ARG A 451 -32.50 -48.81 -44.39
CA ARG A 451 -32.59 -49.36 -45.73
C ARG A 451 -31.52 -48.85 -46.69
#